data_0c479d621710a49e087fd35ccc7ee75b
#
_entry.id   0c479d621710a49e087fd35ccc7ee75b
#
_cell.length_a   1.000
_cell.length_b   1.000
_cell.length_c   1.000
_cell.angle_alpha   90.00
_cell.angle_beta   90.00
_cell.angle_gamma   90.00
#
_symmetry.space_group_name_H-M   'P 1'
#
loop_
_entity.id
_entity.type
_entity.pdbx_description
1 polymer ?
#
loop_
_entity_poly.entity_id
_entity_poly.type
_entity_poly.pdbx_seq_one_letter_code
_entity_poly.pdbx_strand_id
1 'polypeptide(L)'
;AKLVTDVRNMFGYTGTYKGRRISVMGHGMGIPSASIYTKELITEYGVKKIIRVGTCGAVRPDVHVYDVVIGLGACTDSKVNRIRFKDNDFAPIADFGMTMAAVEAAKQKGIEVKVGNLFSADLFYTPDVEMFDVMEKYGIVGVEMEAAGVYAVAAEYGAKALAICTVSDHIRTHEVTSAEERQLTFNGMIEIALESVLIGDQQ
;
A
#
# COMPACT_ATOMS: atom_id res chain seq x y z
N ALA A 1 -4.44 -15.21 16.48
CA ALA A 1 -3.16 -14.46 16.33
C ALA A 1 -2.61 -14.10 17.72
N LYS A 2 -1.30 -14.01 17.84
CA LYS A 2 -0.59 -13.65 19.07
C LYS A 2 0.05 -12.27 18.89
N LEU A 3 -0.12 -11.37 19.88
CA LEU A 3 0.61 -10.10 19.95
C LEU A 3 2.11 -10.39 20.07
N VAL A 4 2.92 -9.80 19.21
CA VAL A 4 4.39 -9.97 19.17
C VAL A 4 5.14 -8.68 19.40
N THR A 5 4.50 -7.53 19.21
CA THR A 5 5.02 -6.20 19.55
C THR A 5 3.89 -5.21 19.82
N ASP A 6 4.15 -4.25 20.70
CA ASP A 6 3.29 -3.10 21.03
C ASP A 6 4.11 -1.80 21.18
N VAL A 7 5.39 -1.87 20.80
CA VAL A 7 6.32 -0.76 20.91
C VAL A 7 5.80 0.46 20.15
N ARG A 8 5.73 1.62 20.83
CA ARG A 8 5.20 2.87 20.30
C ARG A 8 3.75 2.79 19.75
N ASN A 9 2.94 1.86 20.32
CA ASN A 9 1.60 1.55 19.82
C ASN A 9 1.57 1.01 18.37
N MET A 10 2.70 0.56 17.83
CA MET A 10 2.74 -0.17 16.56
C MET A 10 2.50 -1.65 16.87
N PHE A 11 1.21 -1.98 17.05
CA PHE A 11 0.81 -3.35 17.36
C PHE A 11 1.18 -4.28 16.21
N GLY A 12 1.83 -5.39 16.54
CA GLY A 12 2.13 -6.47 15.61
C GLY A 12 1.58 -7.79 16.13
N TYR A 13 0.94 -8.53 15.24
CA TYR A 13 0.35 -9.83 15.52
C TYR A 13 0.88 -10.87 14.56
N THR A 14 1.13 -12.08 15.07
CA THR A 14 1.44 -13.25 14.23
C THR A 14 0.37 -14.30 14.45
N GLY A 15 -0.11 -14.88 13.37
CA GLY A 15 -1.11 -15.93 13.37
C GLY A 15 -1.01 -16.82 12.15
N THR A 16 -2.06 -17.57 11.89
CA THR A 16 -2.19 -18.42 10.70
C THR A 16 -3.45 -18.07 9.92
N TYR A 17 -3.33 -18.06 8.62
CA TYR A 17 -4.44 -17.95 7.69
C TYR A 17 -4.41 -19.14 6.74
N LYS A 18 -5.43 -19.99 6.76
CA LYS A 18 -5.52 -21.23 5.96
C LYS A 18 -4.20 -22.07 6.00
N GLY A 19 -3.64 -22.20 7.21
CA GLY A 19 -2.41 -22.98 7.45
C GLY A 19 -1.10 -22.22 7.19
N ARG A 20 -1.13 -21.02 6.61
CA ARG A 20 0.06 -20.17 6.39
C ARG A 20 0.28 -19.22 7.56
N ARG A 21 1.53 -19.12 8.02
CA ARG A 21 1.93 -18.16 9.04
C ARG A 21 2.02 -16.77 8.42
N ILE A 22 1.26 -15.82 8.99
CA ILE A 22 1.21 -14.42 8.56
C ILE A 22 1.39 -13.52 9.77
N SER A 23 2.10 -12.42 9.58
CA SER A 23 2.22 -11.34 10.57
C SER A 23 1.59 -10.07 9.99
N VAL A 24 0.91 -9.32 10.85
CA VAL A 24 0.33 -8.01 10.53
C VAL A 24 0.85 -7.01 11.55
N MET A 25 1.27 -5.84 11.09
CA MET A 25 1.86 -4.82 11.97
C MET A 25 1.49 -3.42 11.47
N GLY A 26 1.25 -2.49 12.40
CA GLY A 26 1.19 -1.07 12.09
C GLY A 26 2.55 -0.52 11.63
N HIS A 27 2.55 0.42 10.70
CA HIS A 27 3.79 1.03 10.19
C HIS A 27 3.81 2.57 10.32
N GLY A 28 2.80 3.15 10.98
CA GLY A 28 2.66 4.59 11.08
C GLY A 28 2.26 5.26 9.76
N MET A 29 2.40 6.57 9.69
CA MET A 29 2.07 7.38 8.52
C MET A 29 3.34 7.96 7.90
N GLY A 30 3.35 8.01 6.56
CA GLY A 30 4.39 8.62 5.76
C GLY A 30 5.58 7.70 5.44
N ILE A 31 6.25 8.03 4.33
CA ILE A 31 7.41 7.28 3.85
C ILE A 31 8.50 7.11 4.92
N PRO A 32 8.87 8.12 5.73
CA PRO A 32 9.91 7.94 6.74
C PRO A 32 9.57 6.85 7.77
N SER A 33 8.33 6.85 8.28
CA SER A 33 7.89 5.85 9.26
C SER A 33 7.85 4.45 8.64
N ALA A 34 7.14 4.29 7.52
CA ALA A 34 7.00 3.00 6.84
C ALA A 34 8.37 2.42 6.43
N SER A 35 9.32 3.27 6.01
CA SER A 35 10.66 2.85 5.62
C SER A 35 11.47 2.23 6.77
N ILE A 36 11.33 2.75 8.00
CA ILE A 36 12.00 2.19 9.18
C ILE A 36 11.52 0.76 9.42
N TYR A 37 10.20 0.57 9.55
CA TYR A 37 9.63 -0.75 9.81
C TYR A 37 9.88 -1.74 8.67
N THR A 38 9.72 -1.31 7.41
CA THR A 38 10.00 -2.14 6.23
C THR A 38 11.45 -2.63 6.24
N LYS A 39 12.42 -1.74 6.48
CA LYS A 39 13.84 -2.11 6.55
C LYS A 39 14.08 -3.12 7.66
N GLU A 40 13.68 -2.82 8.89
CA GLU A 40 13.94 -3.69 10.04
C GLU A 40 13.27 -5.07 9.88
N LEU A 41 12.05 -5.13 9.36
CA LEU A 41 11.40 -6.40 9.06
C LEU A 41 12.20 -7.25 8.07
N ILE A 42 12.83 -6.63 7.07
CA ILE A 42 13.64 -7.34 6.08
C ILE A 42 14.99 -7.73 6.67
N THR A 43 15.72 -6.79 7.27
CA THR A 43 17.12 -7.00 7.68
C THR A 43 17.26 -7.76 8.99
N GLU A 44 16.39 -7.51 9.98
CA GLU A 44 16.50 -8.12 11.31
C GLU A 44 15.63 -9.37 11.46
N TYR A 45 14.47 -9.41 10.78
CA TYR A 45 13.52 -10.51 10.91
C TYR A 45 13.43 -11.41 9.66
N GLY A 46 14.18 -11.09 8.61
CA GLY A 46 14.30 -11.92 7.40
C GLY A 46 13.01 -11.99 6.57
N VAL A 47 12.12 -11.00 6.69
CA VAL A 47 10.89 -10.92 5.89
C VAL A 47 11.23 -10.79 4.42
N LYS A 48 10.59 -11.59 3.57
CA LYS A 48 10.85 -11.64 2.12
C LYS A 48 9.74 -11.03 1.29
N LYS A 49 8.51 -10.99 1.81
CA LYS A 49 7.33 -10.45 1.12
C LYS A 49 6.58 -9.52 2.06
N ILE A 50 6.26 -8.32 1.61
CA ILE A 50 5.53 -7.31 2.37
C ILE A 50 4.34 -6.85 1.53
N ILE A 51 3.15 -6.87 2.12
CA ILE A 51 1.95 -6.27 1.53
C ILE A 51 1.52 -5.13 2.45
N ARG A 52 1.58 -3.90 1.95
CA ARG A 52 0.93 -2.76 2.59
C ARG A 52 -0.56 -2.82 2.32
N VAL A 53 -1.36 -2.86 3.35
CA VAL A 53 -2.80 -2.68 3.28
C VAL A 53 -3.18 -1.37 3.95
N GLY A 54 -3.96 -0.53 3.30
CA GLY A 54 -4.26 0.79 3.82
C GLY A 54 -5.36 1.51 3.04
N THR A 55 -5.47 2.80 3.25
CA THR A 55 -6.44 3.65 2.54
C THR A 55 -5.74 4.58 1.56
N CYS A 56 -6.48 5.08 0.58
CA CYS A 56 -6.06 6.13 -0.33
C CYS A 56 -7.23 7.06 -0.68
N GLY A 57 -6.91 8.28 -1.11
CA GLY A 57 -7.87 9.19 -1.71
C GLY A 57 -7.94 9.02 -3.22
N ALA A 58 -9.12 9.11 -3.83
CA ALA A 58 -9.28 9.11 -5.29
C ALA A 58 -9.17 10.52 -5.87
N VAL A 59 -8.59 10.62 -7.08
CA VAL A 59 -8.54 11.87 -7.86
C VAL A 59 -9.25 11.72 -9.20
N ARG A 60 -9.35 10.51 -9.74
CA ARG A 60 -9.97 10.21 -11.03
C ARG A 60 -11.48 10.02 -10.90
N PRO A 61 -12.27 10.48 -11.87
CA PRO A 61 -13.74 10.37 -11.82
C PRO A 61 -14.28 8.92 -11.93
N ASP A 62 -13.45 7.98 -12.42
CA ASP A 62 -13.80 6.56 -12.54
C ASP A 62 -13.32 5.69 -11.37
N VAL A 63 -12.79 6.33 -10.32
CA VAL A 63 -12.38 5.67 -9.07
C VAL A 63 -13.24 6.20 -7.94
N HIS A 64 -13.97 5.32 -7.28
CA HIS A 64 -14.99 5.69 -6.30
C HIS A 64 -14.63 5.24 -4.90
N VAL A 65 -15.25 5.86 -3.90
CA VAL A 65 -15.16 5.42 -2.50
C VAL A 65 -15.56 3.94 -2.41
N TYR A 66 -14.81 3.18 -1.61
CA TYR A 66 -14.82 1.72 -1.45
C TYR A 66 -14.17 0.91 -2.58
N ASP A 67 -13.77 1.50 -3.70
CA ASP A 67 -12.97 0.78 -4.70
C ASP A 67 -11.68 0.24 -4.06
N VAL A 68 -11.26 -0.94 -4.50
CA VAL A 68 -9.97 -1.50 -4.12
C VAL A 68 -8.95 -1.19 -5.21
N VAL A 69 -7.83 -0.62 -4.80
CA VAL A 69 -6.73 -0.22 -5.66
C VAL A 69 -5.51 -1.09 -5.40
N ILE A 70 -4.90 -1.61 -6.46
CA ILE A 70 -3.61 -2.31 -6.43
C ILE A 70 -2.55 -1.39 -7.05
N GLY A 71 -1.55 -1.01 -6.25
CA GLY A 71 -0.47 -0.14 -6.66
C GLY A 71 0.60 -0.86 -7.48
N LEU A 72 0.56 -0.71 -8.81
CA LEU A 72 1.59 -1.24 -9.71
C LEU A 72 2.92 -0.50 -9.58
N GLY A 73 2.86 0.80 -9.40
CA GLY A 73 3.97 1.67 -9.10
C GLY A 73 3.52 2.81 -8.18
N ALA A 74 4.45 3.62 -7.70
CA ALA A 74 4.13 4.75 -6.86
C ALA A 74 4.98 5.98 -7.21
N CYS A 75 4.34 7.01 -7.73
CA CYS A 75 4.93 8.34 -7.84
C CYS A 75 5.06 8.96 -6.45
N THR A 76 5.88 9.99 -6.29
CA THR A 76 6.02 10.69 -5.01
C THR A 76 6.61 12.09 -5.19
N ASP A 77 6.22 13.01 -4.32
CA ASP A 77 6.86 14.31 -4.11
C ASP A 77 8.00 14.26 -3.08
N SER A 78 8.12 13.13 -2.36
CA SER A 78 9.16 12.90 -1.36
C SER A 78 10.54 12.80 -1.99
N LYS A 79 11.53 13.41 -1.35
CA LYS A 79 12.92 13.28 -1.73
C LYS A 79 13.62 12.05 -1.13
N VAL A 80 12.96 11.26 -0.31
CA VAL A 80 13.56 10.12 0.41
C VAL A 80 14.21 9.13 -0.56
N ASN A 81 13.51 8.76 -1.64
CA ASN A 81 14.05 7.85 -2.65
C ASN A 81 15.21 8.45 -3.44
N ARG A 82 15.17 9.76 -3.77
CA ARG A 82 16.29 10.45 -4.42
C ARG A 82 17.52 10.48 -3.54
N ILE A 83 17.38 10.75 -2.23
CA ILE A 83 18.50 10.72 -1.28
C ILE A 83 19.13 9.32 -1.25
N ARG A 84 18.35 8.26 -1.18
CA ARG A 84 18.82 6.87 -1.21
C ARG A 84 19.50 6.51 -2.53
N PHE A 85 18.97 6.98 -3.64
CA PHE A 85 19.42 6.66 -4.99
C PHE A 85 20.41 7.70 -5.56
N LYS A 86 21.13 8.42 -4.67
CA LYS A 86 22.19 9.40 -4.98
C LYS A 86 21.72 10.49 -5.96
N ASP A 87 20.55 11.07 -5.65
CA ASP A 87 19.89 12.16 -6.39
C ASP A 87 19.40 11.79 -7.81
N ASN A 88 19.34 10.51 -8.12
CA ASN A 88 18.71 10.03 -9.34
C ASN A 88 17.22 9.69 -9.10
N ASP A 89 16.44 9.60 -10.17
CA ASP A 89 15.08 9.13 -10.11
C ASP A 89 15.06 7.60 -9.99
N PHE A 90 14.37 7.11 -8.97
CA PHE A 90 14.09 5.69 -8.77
C PHE A 90 12.64 5.41 -9.18
N ALA A 91 12.39 4.30 -9.86
CA ALA A 91 11.03 3.85 -10.18
C ALA A 91 10.53 2.88 -9.09
N PRO A 92 9.74 3.34 -8.10
CA PRO A 92 9.17 2.47 -7.08
C PRO A 92 8.06 1.62 -7.69
N ILE A 93 8.35 0.36 -7.94
CA ILE A 93 7.40 -0.60 -8.55
C ILE A 93 7.14 -1.76 -7.61
N ALA A 94 5.91 -2.30 -7.68
CA ALA A 94 5.53 -3.52 -6.99
C ALA A 94 6.21 -4.77 -7.60
N ASP A 95 6.32 -5.83 -6.81
CA ASP A 95 6.68 -7.15 -7.36
C ASP A 95 5.56 -7.64 -8.30
N PHE A 96 5.94 -8.00 -9.52
CA PHE A 96 4.98 -8.42 -10.55
C PHE A 96 4.22 -9.69 -10.15
N GLY A 97 4.90 -10.68 -9.56
CA GLY A 97 4.26 -11.92 -9.12
C GLY A 97 3.23 -11.67 -8.00
N MET A 98 3.56 -10.81 -7.04
CA MET A 98 2.61 -10.42 -6.00
C MET A 98 1.41 -9.65 -6.56
N THR A 99 1.65 -8.76 -7.53
CA THR A 99 0.57 -8.02 -8.21
C THR A 99 -0.39 -8.97 -8.92
N MET A 100 0.13 -9.92 -9.70
CA MET A 100 -0.69 -10.91 -10.40
C MET A 100 -1.47 -11.81 -9.43
N ALA A 101 -0.86 -12.23 -8.32
CA ALA A 101 -1.53 -13.01 -7.29
C ALA A 101 -2.68 -12.22 -6.64
N ALA A 102 -2.51 -10.91 -6.40
CA ALA A 102 -3.57 -10.06 -5.86
C ALA A 102 -4.73 -9.85 -6.85
N VAL A 103 -4.43 -9.65 -8.13
CA VAL A 103 -5.47 -9.56 -9.19
C VAL A 103 -6.26 -10.86 -9.29
N GLU A 104 -5.57 -12.01 -9.26
CA GLU A 104 -6.25 -13.31 -9.29
C GLU A 104 -7.09 -13.55 -8.03
N ALA A 105 -6.59 -13.17 -6.85
CA ALA A 105 -7.35 -13.24 -5.61
C ALA A 105 -8.63 -12.39 -5.67
N ALA A 106 -8.53 -11.16 -6.19
CA ALA A 106 -9.67 -10.28 -6.39
C ALA A 106 -10.72 -10.91 -7.32
N LYS A 107 -10.28 -11.48 -8.44
CA LYS A 107 -11.14 -12.16 -9.40
C LYS A 107 -11.88 -13.35 -8.76
N GLN A 108 -11.17 -14.19 -7.98
CA GLN A 108 -11.77 -15.34 -7.28
C GLN A 108 -12.79 -14.91 -6.24
N LYS A 109 -12.65 -13.71 -5.65
CA LYS A 109 -13.58 -13.12 -4.70
C LYS A 109 -14.72 -12.34 -5.35
N GLY A 110 -14.70 -12.15 -6.67
CA GLY A 110 -15.65 -11.31 -7.37
C GLY A 110 -15.55 -9.82 -7.02
N ILE A 111 -14.36 -9.37 -6.58
CA ILE A 111 -14.08 -7.97 -6.24
C ILE A 111 -13.41 -7.30 -7.44
N GLU A 112 -14.02 -6.24 -7.96
CA GLU A 112 -13.40 -5.41 -8.99
C GLU A 112 -12.25 -4.61 -8.36
N VAL A 113 -11.12 -4.52 -9.07
CA VAL A 113 -9.95 -3.78 -8.61
C VAL A 113 -9.46 -2.81 -9.67
N LYS A 114 -8.98 -1.66 -9.24
CA LYS A 114 -8.29 -0.70 -10.11
C LYS A 114 -6.77 -0.93 -9.94
N VAL A 115 -6.07 -1.21 -11.03
CA VAL A 115 -4.63 -1.44 -11.02
C VAL A 115 -3.93 -0.28 -11.72
N GLY A 116 -2.97 0.35 -11.05
CA GLY A 116 -2.27 1.49 -11.63
C GLY A 116 -1.28 2.14 -10.67
N ASN A 117 -0.80 3.33 -11.04
CA ASN A 117 0.14 4.07 -10.22
C ASN A 117 -0.57 4.76 -9.05
N LEU A 118 -0.01 4.59 -7.87
CA LEU A 118 -0.31 5.40 -6.70
C LEU A 118 0.52 6.70 -6.71
N PHE A 119 0.15 7.63 -5.86
CA PHE A 119 0.99 8.77 -5.51
C PHE A 119 1.17 8.80 -3.99
N SER A 120 2.43 8.68 -3.54
CA SER A 120 2.78 8.78 -2.12
C SER A 120 3.17 10.23 -1.82
N ALA A 121 2.28 10.93 -1.13
CA ALA A 121 2.44 12.34 -0.76
C ALA A 121 3.14 12.50 0.59
N ASP A 122 4.03 13.49 0.73
CA ASP A 122 4.60 13.86 2.02
C ASP A 122 3.63 14.69 2.87
N LEU A 123 2.72 15.45 2.22
CA LEU A 123 1.75 16.31 2.90
C LEU A 123 0.33 15.82 2.66
N PHE A 124 -0.36 15.45 3.75
CA PHE A 124 -1.80 15.15 3.71
C PHE A 124 -2.61 16.43 3.40
N TYR A 125 -2.26 17.54 4.03
CA TYR A 125 -2.83 18.87 3.78
C TYR A 125 -1.91 19.65 2.85
N THR A 126 -1.95 19.33 1.55
CA THR A 126 -1.12 20.03 0.56
C THR A 126 -1.61 21.45 0.29
N PRO A 127 -0.71 22.44 0.19
CA PRO A 127 -1.05 23.77 -0.30
C PRO A 127 -1.20 23.82 -1.83
N ASP A 128 -0.71 22.82 -2.56
CA ASP A 128 -0.73 22.73 -4.01
C ASP A 128 -1.89 21.83 -4.48
N VAL A 129 -3.07 22.42 -4.57
CA VAL A 129 -4.27 21.70 -5.02
C VAL A 129 -4.30 21.44 -6.53
N GLU A 130 -3.52 22.19 -7.31
CA GLU A 130 -3.41 22.03 -8.77
C GLU A 130 -2.69 20.71 -9.11
N MET A 131 -1.88 20.19 -8.19
CA MET A 131 -1.21 18.91 -8.37
C MET A 131 -2.20 17.74 -8.55
N PHE A 132 -3.40 17.84 -8.01
CA PHE A 132 -4.44 16.83 -8.23
C PHE A 132 -4.92 16.76 -9.69
N ASP A 133 -4.91 17.90 -10.43
CA ASP A 133 -5.20 17.91 -11.87
C ASP A 133 -4.10 17.17 -12.65
N VAL A 134 -2.87 17.34 -12.24
CA VAL A 134 -1.72 16.63 -12.82
C VAL A 134 -1.83 15.13 -12.53
N MET A 135 -2.14 14.75 -11.30
CA MET A 135 -2.31 13.34 -10.92
C MET A 135 -3.43 12.67 -11.73
N GLU A 136 -4.58 13.33 -11.88
CA GLU A 136 -5.69 12.83 -12.70
C GLU A 136 -5.25 12.66 -14.16
N LYS A 137 -4.60 13.67 -14.74
CA LYS A 137 -4.10 13.64 -16.13
C LYS A 137 -3.11 12.50 -16.39
N TYR A 138 -2.28 12.16 -15.39
CA TYR A 138 -1.32 11.05 -15.48
C TYR A 138 -1.90 9.72 -15.02
N GLY A 139 -3.20 9.64 -14.74
CA GLY A 139 -3.91 8.41 -14.46
C GLY A 139 -3.59 7.79 -13.10
N ILE A 140 -3.22 8.61 -12.10
CA ILE A 140 -3.01 8.14 -10.73
C ILE A 140 -4.33 7.58 -10.20
N VAL A 141 -4.31 6.34 -9.72
CA VAL A 141 -5.50 5.63 -9.22
C VAL A 141 -5.77 5.83 -7.74
N GLY A 142 -4.80 6.32 -6.99
CA GLY A 142 -4.96 6.61 -5.57
C GLY A 142 -3.81 7.42 -5.00
N VAL A 143 -4.12 8.30 -4.05
CA VAL A 143 -3.15 9.12 -3.32
C VAL A 143 -3.07 8.59 -1.89
N GLU A 144 -1.88 8.24 -1.46
CA GLU A 144 -1.57 7.70 -0.14
C GLU A 144 -0.21 8.26 0.33
N MET A 145 0.44 7.72 1.34
CA MET A 145 1.63 8.35 1.90
C MET A 145 2.85 7.43 2.07
N GLU A 146 2.84 6.16 1.62
CA GLU A 146 3.88 5.18 2.02
C GLU A 146 4.43 4.29 0.90
N ALA A 147 3.63 3.94 -0.10
CA ALA A 147 3.95 2.87 -1.06
C ALA A 147 5.29 3.09 -1.77
N ALA A 148 5.61 4.34 -2.17
CA ALA A 148 6.88 4.65 -2.84
C ALA A 148 8.09 4.33 -1.95
N GLY A 149 7.97 4.54 -0.64
CA GLY A 149 9.03 4.20 0.31
C GLY A 149 9.13 2.71 0.55
N VAL A 150 8.00 2.02 0.71
CA VAL A 150 7.96 0.56 0.91
C VAL A 150 8.58 -0.17 -0.28
N TYR A 151 8.23 0.22 -1.51
CA TYR A 151 8.80 -0.37 -2.73
C TYR A 151 10.30 -0.12 -2.85
N ALA A 152 10.75 1.10 -2.57
CA ALA A 152 12.16 1.44 -2.66
C ALA A 152 13.01 0.67 -1.64
N VAL A 153 12.54 0.58 -0.39
CA VAL A 153 13.24 -0.18 0.66
C VAL A 153 13.25 -1.68 0.34
N ALA A 154 12.14 -2.23 -0.12
CA ALA A 154 12.08 -3.63 -0.51
C ALA A 154 13.09 -3.95 -1.64
N ALA A 155 13.16 -3.08 -2.67
CA ALA A 155 14.12 -3.24 -3.75
C ALA A 155 15.58 -3.15 -3.26
N GLU A 156 15.90 -2.18 -2.39
CA GLU A 156 17.24 -1.99 -1.82
C GLU A 156 17.75 -3.24 -1.08
N TYR A 157 16.86 -3.93 -0.36
CA TYR A 157 17.21 -5.09 0.47
C TYR A 157 16.79 -6.44 -0.12
N GLY A 158 16.41 -6.49 -1.40
CA GLY A 158 16.10 -7.72 -2.12
C GLY A 158 14.85 -8.45 -1.63
N ALA A 159 13.87 -7.71 -1.11
CA ALA A 159 12.56 -8.22 -0.76
C ALA A 159 11.51 -7.83 -1.80
N LYS A 160 10.34 -8.45 -1.73
CA LYS A 160 9.19 -8.20 -2.60
C LYS A 160 8.15 -7.37 -1.87
N ALA A 161 7.54 -6.41 -2.56
CA ALA A 161 6.51 -5.57 -1.96
C ALA A 161 5.33 -5.33 -2.88
N LEU A 162 4.17 -5.11 -2.26
CA LEU A 162 2.91 -4.74 -2.90
C LEU A 162 2.14 -3.78 -2.00
N ALA A 163 1.38 -2.86 -2.56
CA ALA A 163 0.40 -2.05 -1.86
C ALA A 163 -1.00 -2.30 -2.41
N ILE A 164 -1.94 -2.54 -1.52
CA ILE A 164 -3.37 -2.69 -1.80
C ILE A 164 -4.10 -1.69 -0.91
N CYS A 165 -4.89 -0.82 -1.50
CA CYS A 165 -5.60 0.22 -0.76
C CYS A 165 -7.11 0.13 -1.02
N THR A 166 -7.92 0.55 -0.04
CA THR A 166 -9.31 0.90 -0.27
C THR A 166 -9.44 2.40 -0.35
N VAL A 167 -10.22 2.88 -1.30
CA VAL A 167 -10.52 4.32 -1.43
C VAL A 167 -11.41 4.74 -0.27
N SER A 168 -10.90 5.61 0.59
CA SER A 168 -11.61 6.14 1.76
C SER A 168 -12.31 7.47 1.53
N ASP A 169 -11.85 8.20 0.53
CA ASP A 169 -12.35 9.53 0.18
C ASP A 169 -12.06 9.85 -1.29
N HIS A 170 -12.86 10.76 -1.84
CA HIS A 170 -12.62 11.28 -3.18
C HIS A 170 -12.25 12.76 -3.09
N ILE A 171 -10.99 13.09 -3.39
CA ILE A 171 -10.40 14.41 -3.18
C ILE A 171 -11.15 15.51 -3.95
N ARG A 172 -11.67 15.20 -5.15
CA ARG A 172 -12.38 16.15 -6.00
C ARG A 172 -13.85 16.35 -5.64
N THR A 173 -14.55 15.27 -5.31
CA THR A 173 -16.00 15.31 -5.02
C THR A 173 -16.27 15.57 -3.53
N HIS A 174 -15.24 15.48 -2.69
CA HIS A 174 -15.33 15.57 -1.22
C HIS A 174 -16.21 14.49 -0.59
N GLU A 175 -16.46 13.40 -1.31
CA GLU A 175 -17.09 12.21 -0.74
C GLU A 175 -16.10 11.55 0.23
N VAL A 176 -16.54 11.20 1.42
CA VAL A 176 -15.69 10.65 2.48
C VAL A 176 -16.41 9.51 3.21
N THR A 177 -15.64 8.52 3.66
CA THR A 177 -16.10 7.50 4.61
C THR A 177 -15.87 7.98 6.04
N SER A 178 -16.73 7.56 6.97
CA SER A 178 -16.51 7.78 8.40
C SER A 178 -15.31 6.99 8.92
N ALA A 179 -14.78 7.38 10.08
CA ALA A 179 -13.70 6.63 10.73
C ALA A 179 -14.14 5.20 11.11
N GLU A 180 -15.41 5.02 11.47
CA GLU A 180 -15.98 3.72 11.80
C GLU A 180 -16.07 2.82 10.56
N GLU A 181 -16.53 3.34 9.43
CA GLU A 181 -16.57 2.61 8.16
C GLU A 181 -15.18 2.16 7.73
N ARG A 182 -14.16 3.05 7.83
CA ARG A 182 -12.77 2.67 7.51
C ARG A 182 -12.26 1.51 8.36
N GLN A 183 -12.68 1.43 9.61
CA GLN A 183 -12.27 0.38 10.53
C GLN A 183 -13.03 -0.94 10.30
N LEU A 184 -14.30 -0.90 9.90
CA LEU A 184 -15.18 -2.07 9.92
C LEU A 184 -15.50 -2.63 8.53
N THR A 185 -15.39 -1.84 7.44
CA THR A 185 -15.93 -2.22 6.14
C THR A 185 -14.88 -2.51 5.07
N PHE A 186 -13.61 -2.18 5.28
CA PHE A 186 -12.57 -2.37 4.27
C PHE A 186 -12.03 -3.80 4.22
N ASN A 187 -12.94 -4.78 4.33
CA ASN A 187 -12.56 -6.20 4.35
C ASN A 187 -12.07 -6.70 2.99
N GLY A 188 -12.56 -6.13 1.88
CA GLY A 188 -12.20 -6.57 0.53
C GLY A 188 -10.69 -6.56 0.27
N MET A 189 -10.00 -5.45 0.59
CA MET A 189 -8.54 -5.37 0.41
C MET A 189 -7.79 -6.36 1.33
N ILE A 190 -8.28 -6.58 2.55
CA ILE A 190 -7.67 -7.52 3.51
C ILE A 190 -7.80 -8.95 3.00
N GLU A 191 -8.99 -9.31 2.51
CA GLU A 191 -9.22 -10.63 1.92
C GLU A 191 -8.35 -10.86 0.69
N ILE A 192 -8.26 -9.88 -0.21
CA ILE A 192 -7.37 -9.96 -1.39
C ILE A 192 -5.92 -10.14 -0.94
N ALA A 193 -5.44 -9.36 0.03
CA ALA A 193 -4.07 -9.47 0.53
C ALA A 193 -3.79 -10.86 1.11
N LEU A 194 -4.70 -11.40 1.92
CA LEU A 194 -4.53 -12.72 2.54
C LEU A 194 -4.58 -13.86 1.51
N GLU A 195 -5.52 -13.82 0.57
CA GLU A 195 -5.63 -14.84 -0.48
C GLU A 195 -4.45 -14.78 -1.47
N SER A 196 -3.95 -13.57 -1.78
CA SER A 196 -2.81 -13.41 -2.67
C SER A 196 -1.53 -14.09 -2.15
N VAL A 197 -1.36 -14.17 -0.81
CA VAL A 197 -0.24 -14.91 -0.20
C VAL A 197 -0.31 -16.39 -0.56
N LEU A 198 -1.51 -16.98 -0.53
CA LEU A 198 -1.71 -18.41 -0.84
C LEU A 198 -1.45 -18.71 -2.32
N ILE A 199 -1.89 -17.82 -3.22
CA ILE A 199 -1.69 -17.95 -4.67
C ILE A 199 -0.21 -17.77 -5.02
N GLY A 200 0.44 -16.75 -4.48
CA GLY A 200 1.85 -16.44 -4.76
C GLY A 200 2.85 -17.43 -4.19
N ASP A 201 2.44 -18.35 -3.32
CA ASP A 201 3.28 -19.45 -2.82
C ASP A 201 3.20 -20.72 -3.69
N GLN A 202 2.28 -20.75 -4.67
CA GLN A 202 2.12 -21.86 -5.61
C GLN A 202 2.88 -21.65 -6.93
N GLN A 203 3.41 -20.44 -7.14
CA GLN A 203 4.22 -20.05 -8.30
C GLN A 203 5.70 -20.01 -7.95
#